data_e940054519e0246a5acaa4b0e310da82
#
_entry.id   e940054519e0246a5acaa4b0e310da82
#
_cell.length_a   1.000
_cell.length_b   1.000
_cell.length_c   1.000
_cell.angle_alpha   90.00
_cell.angle_beta   90.00
_cell.angle_gamma   90.00
#
_symmetry.space_group_name_H-M   'P 1'
#
loop_
_entity.id
_entity.type
_entity.pdbx_description
1 polymer ?
#
loop_
_entity_poly.entity_id
_entity_poly.type
_entity_poly.pdbx_seq_one_letter_code
_entity_poly.pdbx_strand_id
1 'polypeptide(L)'
;MAVAALAVALVACGGEPLDPDQGDPNGLAGCTDPVEVVLSVGQAAVVDPATGNGCIRFPAAGASGAEYVYVASATNGSETSSGTSTSYSVQGATVTAAAAMAAMPQAPVAAAARHHERPSPRAAFHDMLRQRERTFAAQASPLALSRARLSAAAADVVAPVVGSQRSFQVCKSIECTAFESVTATAKHVGPKGAIYLDNTVPPDGYTQAEIDSVGYLFDNYLYPIDTTAFGRESDLDSNGVVVVLLTDQVNKLSPNCNTTGSVILGFFYGNDLIPSNPGSNGGEIFYGLVPDPDNASCSISHNFASNYLAPTFIHEFQHMISFNQHVLLRGGLSEDTWLNEGLSHFAEELGGAQIPDAYCVDQDCRTQFDIGDLQNAYGYLLDPEAYFLVEPASSSGTLEERGANWLFVRWLVDQFGDGGVGTDFTKALVGTQRLGAANVAFLTGVPFGTLVPQWQLANYLDDLPGFTPQEDRLRYTSWNLRGTFAQFNSQDPADFPRAFPLVPDSMKTATFSRSGTLRAGSAMHLRIVQPANGEPIVVQLTDSLKRAIGGVIAAPRVGVARIR
;
A
#
# COMPACT_ATOMS: atom_id res chain seq x y z
N MET A 1 18.75 9.02 57.95
CA MET A 1 17.89 8.86 56.79
C MET A 1 18.77 8.40 55.63
N ALA A 2 18.74 7.12 55.32
CA ALA A 2 19.52 6.53 54.24
C ALA A 2 18.63 6.47 52.98
N VAL A 3 19.09 7.10 51.91
CA VAL A 3 18.43 7.04 50.58
C VAL A 3 19.01 5.82 49.87
N ALA A 4 18.18 4.81 49.68
CA ALA A 4 18.52 3.65 48.86
C ALA A 4 18.33 4.00 47.38
N ALA A 5 19.41 4.01 46.63
CA ALA A 5 19.37 4.13 45.17
C ALA A 5 18.98 2.76 44.57
N LEU A 6 17.84 2.70 43.95
CA LEU A 6 17.38 1.52 43.18
C LEU A 6 18.06 1.56 41.81
N ALA A 7 19.04 0.70 41.57
CA ALA A 7 19.62 0.50 40.26
C ALA A 7 18.69 -0.39 39.45
N VAL A 8 18.02 0.20 38.46
CA VAL A 8 17.28 -0.57 37.44
C VAL A 8 18.29 -1.11 36.43
N ALA A 9 18.54 -2.42 36.49
CA ALA A 9 19.29 -3.11 35.45
C ALA A 9 18.42 -3.24 34.21
N LEU A 10 18.70 -2.44 33.20
CA LEU A 10 18.22 -2.64 31.84
C LEU A 10 18.86 -3.92 31.28
N VAL A 11 18.13 -5.02 31.30
CA VAL A 11 18.51 -6.22 30.51
C VAL A 11 18.23 -5.89 29.05
N ALA A 12 19.24 -5.40 28.35
CA ALA A 12 19.23 -5.40 26.89
C ALA A 12 19.30 -6.84 26.42
N CYS A 13 18.22 -7.39 25.88
CA CYS A 13 18.24 -8.62 25.09
C CYS A 13 18.93 -8.31 23.75
N GLY A 14 20.23 -8.13 23.76
CA GLY A 14 21.08 -8.07 22.57
C GLY A 14 21.63 -9.47 22.34
N GLY A 15 21.40 -10.04 21.14
CA GLY A 15 22.15 -11.23 20.71
C GLY A 15 23.65 -10.99 20.86
N GLU A 16 24.40 -12.02 21.23
CA GLU A 16 25.85 -11.91 21.35
C GLU A 16 26.49 -11.67 19.99
N PRO A 17 27.59 -10.93 19.88
CA PRO A 17 28.38 -10.86 18.66
C PRO A 17 28.83 -12.27 18.26
N LEU A 18 28.75 -12.59 16.98
CA LEU A 18 29.25 -13.86 16.47
C LEU A 18 30.77 -13.92 16.70
N ASP A 19 31.25 -14.99 17.38
CA ASP A 19 32.65 -15.16 17.70
C ASP A 19 33.45 -15.47 16.42
N PRO A 20 34.41 -14.65 15.99
CA PRO A 20 35.16 -14.85 14.77
C PRO A 20 36.16 -16.04 14.82
N ASP A 21 36.41 -16.63 16.01
CA ASP A 21 37.43 -17.63 16.20
C ASP A 21 36.92 -19.10 16.19
N GLN A 22 35.60 -19.33 16.07
CA GLN A 22 35.09 -20.69 15.85
C GLN A 22 35.21 -21.02 14.38
N GLY A 23 36.22 -21.83 14.04
CA GLY A 23 36.43 -22.33 12.69
C GLY A 23 35.18 -23.03 12.14
N ASP A 24 34.40 -22.29 11.39
CA ASP A 24 33.12 -22.71 10.82
C ASP A 24 33.42 -23.55 9.56
N PRO A 25 32.97 -24.81 9.48
CA PRO A 25 33.10 -25.62 8.29
C PRO A 25 32.42 -25.03 7.05
N ASN A 26 31.54 -24.02 7.23
CA ASN A 26 30.85 -23.31 6.15
C ASN A 26 31.52 -21.96 5.82
N GLY A 27 32.51 -21.52 6.58
CA GLY A 27 33.42 -20.43 6.24
C GLY A 27 32.95 -19.01 6.50
N LEU A 28 31.69 -18.74 6.80
CA LEU A 28 31.21 -17.45 7.31
C LEU A 28 31.10 -17.51 8.84
N ALA A 29 31.64 -16.54 9.55
CA ALA A 29 31.65 -16.53 11.02
C ALA A 29 30.26 -16.75 11.61
N GLY A 30 30.08 -17.79 12.42
CA GLY A 30 28.82 -18.13 13.07
C GLY A 30 27.82 -18.96 12.24
N CYS A 31 28.19 -19.38 11.03
CA CYS A 31 27.35 -20.25 10.18
C CYS A 31 27.60 -21.75 10.46
N THR A 32 27.51 -22.15 11.74
CA THR A 32 27.80 -23.53 12.16
C THR A 32 26.71 -24.53 11.78
N ASP A 33 25.46 -24.07 11.68
CA ASP A 33 24.29 -24.91 11.34
C ASP A 33 23.35 -24.13 10.41
N PRO A 34 23.72 -23.89 9.16
CA PRO A 34 22.92 -23.12 8.21
C PRO A 34 21.65 -23.88 7.82
N VAL A 35 20.56 -23.15 7.53
CA VAL A 35 19.37 -23.74 6.94
C VAL A 35 19.69 -24.20 5.51
N GLU A 36 19.59 -25.50 5.25
CA GLU A 36 19.77 -26.06 3.90
C GLU A 36 18.52 -25.78 3.06
N VAL A 37 18.71 -25.19 1.87
CA VAL A 37 17.63 -24.93 0.90
C VAL A 37 17.86 -25.76 -0.36
N VAL A 38 17.08 -26.84 -0.49
CA VAL A 38 17.13 -27.76 -1.64
C VAL A 38 15.82 -27.62 -2.42
N LEU A 39 15.88 -27.00 -3.59
CA LEU A 39 14.71 -26.71 -4.44
C LEU A 39 14.94 -27.27 -5.86
N SER A 40 13.87 -27.75 -6.46
CA SER A 40 13.80 -27.97 -7.91
C SER A 40 13.52 -26.65 -8.63
N VAL A 41 13.82 -26.58 -9.92
CA VAL A 41 13.48 -25.41 -10.74
C VAL A 41 11.97 -25.17 -10.70
N GLY A 42 11.57 -23.94 -10.45
CA GLY A 42 10.16 -23.54 -10.29
C GLY A 42 9.62 -23.58 -8.86
N GLN A 43 10.35 -24.22 -7.93
CA GLN A 43 9.95 -24.25 -6.51
C GLN A 43 10.45 -23.05 -5.73
N ALA A 44 9.72 -22.71 -4.66
CA ALA A 44 10.12 -21.71 -3.69
C ALA A 44 9.98 -22.21 -2.26
N ALA A 45 10.65 -21.52 -1.32
CA ALA A 45 10.52 -21.73 0.11
C ALA A 45 10.60 -20.40 0.84
N VAL A 46 9.90 -20.30 1.99
CA VAL A 46 10.07 -19.21 2.95
C VAL A 46 10.78 -19.76 4.18
N VAL A 47 11.89 -19.13 4.55
CA VAL A 47 12.79 -19.56 5.63
C VAL A 47 12.78 -18.53 6.74
N ASP A 48 12.77 -19.00 7.99
CA ASP A 48 13.10 -18.15 9.14
C ASP A 48 14.65 -18.15 9.32
N PRO A 49 15.33 -17.04 9.03
CA PRO A 49 16.78 -17.00 9.13
C PRO A 49 17.28 -17.17 10.57
N ALA A 50 16.44 -16.91 11.58
CA ALA A 50 16.84 -17.08 12.99
C ALA A 50 17.16 -18.56 13.33
N THR A 51 16.57 -19.53 12.63
CA THR A 51 16.81 -20.96 12.86
C THR A 51 18.21 -21.43 12.46
N GLY A 52 18.92 -20.67 11.59
CA GLY A 52 20.28 -20.98 11.15
C GLY A 52 21.27 -19.84 11.47
N ASN A 53 21.06 -19.07 12.54
CA ASN A 53 21.88 -17.90 12.88
C ASN A 53 22.03 -16.89 11.73
N GLY A 54 21.01 -16.74 10.93
CA GLY A 54 21.01 -15.90 9.74
C GLY A 54 21.54 -16.60 8.48
N CYS A 55 22.00 -17.85 8.57
CA CYS A 55 22.70 -18.54 7.51
C CYS A 55 21.78 -19.48 6.73
N ILE A 56 21.85 -19.36 5.41
CA ILE A 56 21.15 -20.22 4.45
C ILE A 56 22.20 -20.81 3.51
N ARG A 57 22.16 -22.12 3.30
CA ARG A 57 23.05 -22.84 2.42
C ARG A 57 22.33 -23.37 1.19
N PHE A 58 22.93 -23.12 0.05
CA PHE A 58 22.55 -23.66 -1.26
C PHE A 58 23.49 -24.82 -1.61
N PRO A 59 22.97 -25.96 -2.06
CA PRO A 59 23.80 -27.11 -2.43
C PRO A 59 24.72 -26.80 -3.62
N ALA A 60 25.71 -27.65 -3.85
CA ALA A 60 26.51 -27.56 -5.05
C ALA A 60 25.66 -27.65 -6.31
N ALA A 61 26.00 -26.85 -7.32
CA ALA A 61 25.30 -26.88 -8.59
C ALA A 61 25.67 -28.11 -9.40
N GLY A 62 24.71 -28.64 -10.15
CA GLY A 62 24.94 -29.70 -11.12
C GLY A 62 25.65 -29.18 -12.39
N ALA A 63 25.76 -30.07 -13.40
CA ALA A 63 26.43 -29.78 -14.67
C ALA A 63 25.82 -28.58 -15.45
N SER A 64 24.57 -28.23 -15.19
CA SER A 64 23.88 -27.07 -15.82
C SER A 64 24.05 -25.76 -15.04
N GLY A 65 24.70 -25.79 -13.88
CA GLY A 65 24.69 -24.68 -12.95
C GLY A 65 23.38 -24.62 -12.16
N ALA A 66 23.22 -23.59 -11.35
CA ALA A 66 21.97 -23.29 -10.67
C ALA A 66 21.80 -21.77 -10.49
N GLU A 67 20.55 -21.34 -10.40
CA GLU A 67 20.24 -19.93 -10.21
C GLU A 67 19.05 -19.78 -9.27
N TYR A 68 19.21 -18.89 -8.30
CA TYR A 68 18.21 -18.64 -7.28
C TYR A 68 17.91 -17.14 -7.19
N VAL A 69 16.65 -16.83 -6.84
CA VAL A 69 16.24 -15.52 -6.34
C VAL A 69 16.14 -15.64 -4.82
N TYR A 70 16.86 -14.80 -4.13
CA TYR A 70 16.87 -14.69 -2.67
C TYR A 70 16.27 -13.33 -2.29
N VAL A 71 15.28 -13.33 -1.41
CA VAL A 71 14.58 -12.13 -0.98
C VAL A 71 14.61 -12.05 0.55
N ALA A 72 15.35 -11.08 1.09
CA ALA A 72 15.32 -10.80 2.53
C ALA A 72 14.28 -9.74 2.83
N SER A 73 13.29 -10.07 3.66
CA SER A 73 12.16 -9.18 4.00
C SER A 73 12.04 -8.94 5.50
N ALA A 74 11.63 -7.73 5.89
CA ALA A 74 11.10 -7.44 7.21
C ALA A 74 9.58 -7.64 7.18
N THR A 75 9.05 -8.54 8.01
CA THR A 75 7.63 -8.92 7.96
C THR A 75 6.82 -8.48 9.19
N ASN A 76 7.24 -7.40 9.84
CA ASN A 76 6.46 -6.78 10.90
C ASN A 76 5.19 -6.18 10.32
N GLY A 77 4.05 -6.70 10.73
CA GLY A 77 2.73 -6.28 10.25
C GLY A 77 2.04 -5.24 11.13
N SER A 78 2.75 -4.57 12.04
CA SER A 78 2.16 -3.60 12.97
C SER A 78 2.57 -2.17 12.65
N GLU A 79 1.63 -1.30 12.39
CA GLU A 79 1.84 0.15 12.24
C GLU A 79 2.19 0.85 13.57
N THR A 80 1.89 0.23 14.71
CA THR A 80 2.03 0.85 16.04
C THR A 80 3.32 0.48 16.73
N SER A 81 4.10 -0.49 16.23
CA SER A 81 5.33 -0.91 16.89
C SER A 81 6.49 0.01 16.55
N SER A 82 7.25 0.39 17.57
CA SER A 82 8.61 0.92 17.40
C SER A 82 9.46 -0.16 16.73
N GLY A 83 10.23 0.16 15.69
CA GLY A 83 11.06 -0.83 15.00
C GLY A 83 10.42 -1.38 13.72
N THR A 84 9.68 -0.54 13.01
CA THR A 84 9.20 -0.81 11.67
C THR A 84 10.34 -0.87 10.64
N SER A 85 11.57 -0.51 11.01
CA SER A 85 12.75 -0.65 10.15
C SER A 85 13.95 -1.17 10.92
N THR A 86 14.84 -1.89 10.23
CA THR A 86 16.10 -2.39 10.81
C THR A 86 17.23 -2.38 9.79
N SER A 87 18.42 -1.97 10.24
CA SER A 87 19.63 -2.09 9.42
C SER A 87 20.05 -3.54 9.31
N TYR A 88 20.44 -3.96 8.12
CA TYR A 88 20.90 -5.32 7.84
C TYR A 88 22.26 -5.34 7.14
N SER A 89 22.90 -6.50 7.17
CA SER A 89 24.03 -6.85 6.34
C SER A 89 23.81 -8.26 5.77
N VAL A 90 23.99 -8.41 4.45
CA VAL A 90 24.00 -9.71 3.78
C VAL A 90 25.40 -9.98 3.26
N GLN A 91 25.91 -11.16 3.56
CA GLN A 91 27.16 -11.68 3.01
C GLN A 91 26.87 -13.01 2.33
N GLY A 92 27.44 -13.22 1.16
CA GLY A 92 27.37 -14.49 0.45
C GLY A 92 28.77 -14.93 0.03
N ALA A 93 29.07 -16.22 0.18
CA ALA A 93 30.33 -16.77 -0.28
C ALA A 93 30.19 -18.24 -0.71
N THR A 94 31.02 -18.67 -1.67
CA THR A 94 31.26 -20.11 -1.85
C THR A 94 31.98 -20.66 -0.62
N VAL A 95 31.82 -21.93 -0.31
CA VAL A 95 32.41 -22.52 0.90
C VAL A 95 33.93 -22.28 0.97
N THR A 96 34.66 -22.46 -0.14
CA THR A 96 36.11 -22.18 -0.19
C THR A 96 36.43 -20.69 -0.01
N ALA A 97 35.68 -19.80 -0.65
CA ALA A 97 35.89 -18.35 -0.52
C ALA A 97 35.51 -17.83 0.87
N ALA A 98 34.49 -18.40 1.50
CA ALA A 98 34.07 -18.07 2.84
C ALA A 98 35.16 -18.38 3.87
N ALA A 99 35.81 -19.53 3.76
CA ALA A 99 36.96 -19.88 4.60
C ALA A 99 38.11 -18.86 4.48
N ALA A 100 38.34 -18.34 3.25
CA ALA A 100 39.34 -17.29 3.02
C ALA A 100 38.91 -15.91 3.58
N MET A 101 37.63 -15.57 3.54
CA MET A 101 37.09 -14.30 4.08
C MET A 101 37.18 -14.26 5.61
N ALA A 102 36.94 -15.36 6.30
CA ALA A 102 37.03 -15.44 7.75
C ALA A 102 38.45 -15.12 8.28
N ALA A 103 39.47 -15.27 7.43
CA ALA A 103 40.86 -14.95 7.74
C ALA A 103 41.27 -13.49 7.48
N MET A 104 40.38 -12.61 6.96
CA MET A 104 40.69 -11.23 6.60
C MET A 104 39.90 -10.22 7.48
N PRO A 105 40.53 -9.12 7.95
CA PRO A 105 39.79 -8.04 8.58
C PRO A 105 38.80 -7.41 7.60
N GLN A 106 37.53 -7.42 7.94
CA GLN A 106 36.49 -6.86 7.08
C GLN A 106 36.30 -5.36 7.33
N ALA A 107 36.42 -4.54 6.29
CA ALA A 107 36.00 -3.16 6.30
C ALA A 107 34.47 -3.07 6.11
N PRO A 108 33.76 -2.22 6.86
CA PRO A 108 32.32 -2.01 6.64
C PRO A 108 32.11 -1.36 5.27
N VAL A 109 31.25 -1.97 4.46
CA VAL A 109 30.79 -1.36 3.20
C VAL A 109 29.69 -0.36 3.59
N ALA A 110 29.94 0.93 3.34
CA ALA A 110 28.95 1.97 3.55
C ALA A 110 27.84 1.80 2.51
N ALA A 111 26.60 1.65 2.97
CA ALA A 111 25.45 1.76 2.11
C ALA A 111 25.37 3.18 1.54
N ALA A 112 25.23 3.29 0.22
CA ALA A 112 24.92 4.58 -0.39
C ALA A 112 23.57 5.05 0.15
N ALA A 113 23.53 6.26 0.73
CA ALA A 113 22.27 6.86 1.17
C ALA A 113 21.41 7.10 -0.09
N ARG A 114 20.34 6.33 -0.22
CA ARG A 114 19.35 6.54 -1.28
C ARG A 114 18.41 7.64 -0.81
N HIS A 115 18.11 8.59 -1.68
CA HIS A 115 17.22 9.68 -1.35
C HIS A 115 15.79 9.14 -1.25
N HIS A 116 15.18 9.26 -0.07
CA HIS A 116 13.73 9.13 0.06
C HIS A 116 13.11 10.41 -0.48
N GLU A 117 12.20 10.30 -1.41
CA GLU A 117 11.36 11.44 -1.78
C GLU A 117 10.53 11.85 -0.55
N ARG A 118 10.31 13.16 -0.41
CA ARG A 118 9.43 13.66 0.65
C ARG A 118 8.00 13.29 0.27
N PRO A 119 7.15 12.89 1.25
CA PRO A 119 5.73 12.67 0.98
C PRO A 119 5.16 13.86 0.20
N SER A 120 4.40 13.58 -0.85
CA SER A 120 3.70 14.67 -1.54
C SER A 120 2.65 15.27 -0.60
N PRO A 121 2.34 16.59 -0.70
CA PRO A 121 1.28 17.20 0.10
C PRO A 121 -0.06 16.45 -0.02
N ARG A 122 -0.35 15.85 -1.17
CA ARG A 122 -1.52 15.01 -1.40
C ARG A 122 -1.49 13.75 -0.53
N ALA A 123 -0.42 12.97 -0.60
CA ALA A 123 -0.29 11.75 0.20
C ALA A 123 -0.37 12.07 1.71
N ALA A 124 0.36 13.10 2.16
CA ALA A 124 0.33 13.53 3.56
C ALA A 124 -1.08 13.95 4.04
N PHE A 125 -1.89 14.56 3.17
CA PHE A 125 -3.27 14.94 3.49
C PHE A 125 -4.15 13.69 3.67
N HIS A 126 -4.12 12.73 2.74
CA HIS A 126 -4.91 11.49 2.84
C HIS A 126 -4.51 10.67 4.07
N ASP A 127 -3.22 10.52 4.34
CA ASP A 127 -2.76 9.81 5.55
C ASP A 127 -3.24 10.49 6.85
N MET A 128 -3.25 11.83 6.88
CA MET A 128 -3.81 12.56 8.02
C MET A 128 -5.30 12.26 8.19
N LEU A 129 -6.07 12.13 7.10
CA LEU A 129 -7.49 11.76 7.16
C LEU A 129 -7.65 10.35 7.75
N ARG A 130 -6.87 9.36 7.26
CA ARG A 130 -6.89 7.97 7.77
C ARG A 130 -6.51 7.90 9.25
N GLN A 131 -5.47 8.64 9.68
CA GLN A 131 -5.09 8.72 11.09
C GLN A 131 -6.21 9.30 11.97
N ARG A 132 -6.94 10.29 11.48
CA ARG A 132 -8.08 10.86 12.21
C ARG A 132 -9.24 9.89 12.34
N GLU A 133 -9.48 9.08 11.34
CA GLU A 133 -10.52 8.04 11.40
C GLU A 133 -10.34 7.11 12.58
N ARG A 134 -9.11 6.80 12.98
CA ARG A 134 -8.83 6.03 14.21
C ARG A 134 -9.32 6.76 15.46
N THR A 135 -9.15 8.08 15.50
CA THR A 135 -9.65 8.90 16.61
C THR A 135 -11.18 8.96 16.60
N PHE A 136 -11.78 9.10 15.42
CA PHE A 136 -13.22 9.12 15.25
C PHE A 136 -13.84 7.76 15.61
N ALA A 137 -13.21 6.66 15.23
CA ALA A 137 -13.63 5.31 15.59
C ALA A 137 -13.75 5.11 17.11
N ALA A 138 -12.79 5.66 17.87
CA ALA A 138 -12.85 5.60 19.34
C ALA A 138 -14.02 6.42 19.91
N GLN A 139 -14.53 7.43 19.19
CA GLN A 139 -15.68 8.26 19.58
C GLN A 139 -17.02 7.65 19.12
N ALA A 140 -17.00 6.85 18.08
CA ALA A 140 -18.17 6.21 17.47
C ALA A 140 -18.68 5.04 18.31
N SER A 141 -19.14 5.28 19.55
CA SER A 141 -19.71 4.20 20.34
C SER A 141 -21.02 3.71 19.72
N PRO A 142 -21.31 2.38 19.72
CA PRO A 142 -22.58 1.84 19.21
C PRO A 142 -23.82 2.49 19.82
N LEU A 143 -23.72 2.94 21.07
CA LEU A 143 -24.82 3.63 21.78
C LEU A 143 -25.02 5.07 21.29
N ALA A 144 -23.94 5.78 20.97
CA ALA A 144 -24.03 7.14 20.41
C ALA A 144 -24.60 7.10 18.99
N LEU A 145 -24.20 6.11 18.19
CA LEU A 145 -24.70 5.90 16.83
C LEU A 145 -26.19 5.49 16.81
N SER A 146 -26.62 4.62 17.72
CA SER A 146 -28.06 4.27 17.82
C SER A 146 -28.91 5.47 18.23
N ARG A 147 -28.39 6.35 19.09
CA ARG A 147 -29.07 7.61 19.45
C ARG A 147 -29.09 8.60 18.30
N ALA A 148 -28.01 8.73 17.55
CA ALA A 148 -27.95 9.60 16.37
C ALA A 148 -28.92 9.11 15.28
N ARG A 149 -29.01 7.80 15.02
CA ARG A 149 -30.00 7.20 14.10
C ARG A 149 -31.45 7.45 14.56
N LEU A 150 -31.73 7.35 15.85
CA LEU A 150 -33.06 7.63 16.40
C LEU A 150 -33.41 9.11 16.31
N SER A 151 -32.45 10.03 16.45
CA SER A 151 -32.66 11.45 16.28
C SER A 151 -32.78 11.87 14.81
N ALA A 152 -32.02 11.26 13.92
CA ALA A 152 -32.13 11.46 12.47
C ALA A 152 -33.46 10.91 11.92
N ALA A 153 -33.90 9.75 12.37
CA ALA A 153 -35.23 9.20 12.04
C ALA A 153 -36.41 10.03 12.55
N ALA A 154 -36.18 10.94 13.49
CA ALA A 154 -37.19 11.89 14.01
C ALA A 154 -37.18 13.26 13.28
N ALA A 155 -36.15 13.52 12.45
CA ALA A 155 -36.13 14.66 11.56
C ALA A 155 -36.86 14.28 10.26
N ASP A 156 -37.73 15.17 9.75
CA ASP A 156 -38.26 15.01 8.37
C ASP A 156 -37.09 15.18 7.38
N VAL A 157 -36.40 14.09 7.10
CA VAL A 157 -35.31 14.09 6.13
C VAL A 157 -35.91 14.13 4.74
N VAL A 158 -35.76 15.27 4.09
CA VAL A 158 -36.19 15.46 2.70
C VAL A 158 -35.05 14.91 1.80
N ALA A 159 -35.35 13.86 1.03
CA ALA A 159 -34.46 13.42 -0.05
C ALA A 159 -34.09 14.62 -0.93
N PRO A 160 -32.82 14.77 -1.33
CA PRO A 160 -32.42 15.89 -2.17
C PRO A 160 -33.21 15.91 -3.47
N VAL A 161 -33.52 17.11 -3.95
CA VAL A 161 -34.13 17.30 -5.27
C VAL A 161 -33.31 18.29 -6.08
N VAL A 162 -33.28 18.14 -7.38
CA VAL A 162 -32.55 19.06 -8.26
C VAL A 162 -32.98 20.49 -8.01
N GLY A 163 -32.04 21.39 -7.81
CA GLY A 163 -32.27 22.81 -7.46
C GLY A 163 -32.38 23.10 -5.96
N SER A 164 -32.46 22.09 -5.10
CA SER A 164 -32.39 22.31 -3.65
C SER A 164 -31.01 22.78 -3.21
N GLN A 165 -30.97 23.62 -2.17
CA GLN A 165 -29.71 24.12 -1.61
C GLN A 165 -29.46 23.52 -0.24
N ARG A 166 -28.17 23.26 0.03
CA ARG A 166 -27.65 22.80 1.33
C ARG A 166 -26.37 23.56 1.67
N SER A 167 -26.15 23.84 2.94
CA SER A 167 -24.86 24.36 3.43
C SER A 167 -24.02 23.22 3.96
N PHE A 168 -22.72 23.26 3.61
CA PHE A 168 -21.73 22.28 4.00
C PHE A 168 -20.57 22.93 4.75
N GLN A 169 -19.98 22.20 5.68
CA GLN A 169 -18.72 22.55 6.33
C GLN A 169 -17.60 21.83 5.62
N VAL A 170 -16.67 22.57 5.00
CA VAL A 170 -15.55 22.01 4.22
C VAL A 170 -14.24 22.39 4.89
N CYS A 171 -13.25 21.51 4.91
CA CYS A 171 -11.92 21.76 5.45
C CYS A 171 -11.33 23.04 4.86
N LYS A 172 -10.89 23.97 5.73
CA LYS A 172 -10.31 25.26 5.31
C LYS A 172 -8.81 25.15 4.97
N SER A 173 -8.15 24.15 5.50
CA SER A 173 -6.74 23.83 5.27
C SER A 173 -6.54 22.31 5.31
N ILE A 174 -5.35 21.88 4.90
CA ILE A 174 -4.98 20.45 4.92
C ILE A 174 -5.00 19.82 6.32
N GLU A 175 -4.94 20.61 7.39
CA GLU A 175 -5.05 20.11 8.77
C GLU A 175 -6.51 19.89 9.19
N CYS A 176 -7.52 20.29 8.42
CA CYS A 176 -8.96 20.17 8.74
C CYS A 176 -9.31 20.51 10.20
N THR A 177 -8.68 21.53 10.78
CA THR A 177 -8.96 22.02 12.15
C THR A 177 -9.97 23.16 12.18
N ALA A 178 -10.23 23.76 11.02
CA ALA A 178 -11.21 24.81 10.79
C ALA A 178 -11.96 24.53 9.50
N PHE A 179 -13.19 25.03 9.43
CA PHE A 179 -14.10 24.76 8.33
C PHE A 179 -14.58 26.07 7.70
N GLU A 180 -14.83 26.02 6.40
CA GLU A 180 -15.52 27.05 5.63
C GLU A 180 -16.95 26.61 5.36
N SER A 181 -17.89 27.50 5.50
CA SER A 181 -19.30 27.21 5.19
C SER A 181 -19.56 27.47 3.71
N VAL A 182 -19.86 26.43 2.96
CA VAL A 182 -20.16 26.47 1.53
C VAL A 182 -21.64 26.23 1.31
N THR A 183 -22.31 27.07 0.53
CA THR A 183 -23.69 26.83 0.08
C THR A 183 -23.68 26.28 -1.33
N ALA A 184 -24.21 25.08 -1.53
CA ALA A 184 -24.24 24.41 -2.82
C ALA A 184 -25.67 24.06 -3.25
N THR A 185 -25.85 23.97 -4.57
CA THR A 185 -27.12 23.62 -5.21
C THR A 185 -27.04 22.22 -5.81
N ALA A 186 -28.00 21.36 -5.54
CA ALA A 186 -28.11 20.04 -6.15
C ALA A 186 -28.32 20.19 -7.67
N LYS A 187 -27.36 19.73 -8.45
CA LYS A 187 -27.36 19.77 -9.91
C LYS A 187 -27.77 18.43 -10.54
N HIS A 188 -27.52 17.34 -9.84
CA HIS A 188 -27.94 15.99 -10.23
C HIS A 188 -28.43 15.25 -8.99
N VAL A 189 -29.52 14.49 -9.14
CA VAL A 189 -30.03 13.59 -8.09
C VAL A 189 -30.45 12.29 -8.78
N GLY A 190 -29.74 11.25 -8.49
CA GLY A 190 -29.99 9.90 -8.96
C GLY A 190 -30.44 8.97 -7.83
N PRO A 191 -30.63 7.68 -8.12
CA PRO A 191 -31.08 6.71 -7.11
C PRO A 191 -30.04 6.39 -6.02
N LYS A 192 -28.74 6.69 -6.23
CA LYS A 192 -27.64 6.39 -5.30
C LYS A 192 -26.76 7.59 -5.01
N GLY A 193 -26.69 8.56 -5.90
CA GLY A 193 -25.86 9.74 -5.78
C GLY A 193 -26.63 11.05 -5.92
N ALA A 194 -26.21 12.09 -5.17
CA ALA A 194 -26.65 13.45 -5.37
C ALA A 194 -25.45 14.38 -5.48
N ILE A 195 -25.30 15.08 -6.61
CA ILE A 195 -24.19 15.97 -6.86
C ILE A 195 -24.60 17.41 -6.60
N TYR A 196 -23.95 18.04 -5.65
CA TYR A 196 -24.08 19.44 -5.30
C TYR A 196 -22.90 20.23 -5.86
N LEU A 197 -23.18 21.33 -6.52
CA LEU A 197 -22.19 22.28 -6.99
C LEU A 197 -22.22 23.53 -6.11
N ASP A 198 -21.08 23.90 -5.58
CA ASP A 198 -20.90 25.13 -4.81
C ASP A 198 -21.32 26.35 -5.65
N ASN A 199 -22.09 27.24 -5.05
CA ASN A 199 -22.63 28.42 -5.74
C ASN A 199 -21.56 29.48 -6.04
N THR A 200 -20.35 29.32 -5.52
CA THR A 200 -19.24 30.27 -5.65
C THR A 200 -18.09 29.75 -6.54
N VAL A 201 -18.29 28.61 -7.22
CA VAL A 201 -17.27 28.05 -8.14
C VAL A 201 -16.94 29.03 -9.30
N PRO A 202 -15.75 28.93 -9.89
CA PRO A 202 -15.39 29.69 -11.08
C PRO A 202 -16.43 29.57 -12.20
N PRO A 203 -16.63 30.62 -13.02
CA PRO A 203 -17.60 30.60 -14.12
C PRO A 203 -17.38 29.45 -15.12
N ASP A 204 -16.09 29.09 -15.33
CA ASP A 204 -15.65 27.99 -16.18
C ASP A 204 -15.51 26.67 -15.42
N GLY A 205 -16.37 26.44 -14.40
CA GLY A 205 -16.48 25.18 -13.70
C GLY A 205 -17.22 24.10 -14.49
N TYR A 206 -17.56 22.97 -13.83
CA TYR A 206 -18.27 21.86 -14.49
C TYR A 206 -19.54 22.30 -15.20
N THR A 207 -19.71 21.83 -16.42
CA THR A 207 -20.97 21.94 -17.16
C THR A 207 -22.01 20.97 -16.60
N GLN A 208 -23.31 21.25 -16.88
CA GLN A 208 -24.38 20.34 -16.47
C GLN A 208 -24.22 18.93 -17.07
N ALA A 209 -23.73 18.84 -18.30
CA ALA A 209 -23.50 17.55 -18.98
C ALA A 209 -22.41 16.71 -18.31
N GLU A 210 -21.30 17.33 -17.85
CA GLU A 210 -20.26 16.65 -17.09
C GLU A 210 -20.81 16.16 -15.75
N ILE A 211 -21.57 16.97 -15.03
CA ILE A 211 -22.19 16.59 -13.77
C ILE A 211 -23.16 15.42 -13.94
N ASP A 212 -24.01 15.46 -14.97
CA ASP A 212 -24.96 14.39 -15.27
C ASP A 212 -24.23 13.09 -15.66
N SER A 213 -23.12 13.20 -16.39
CA SER A 213 -22.28 12.06 -16.75
C SER A 213 -21.68 11.37 -15.52
N VAL A 214 -21.12 12.15 -14.58
CA VAL A 214 -20.55 11.61 -13.33
C VAL A 214 -21.65 10.99 -12.47
N GLY A 215 -22.83 11.63 -12.37
CA GLY A 215 -23.96 11.07 -11.63
C GLY A 215 -24.44 9.74 -12.20
N TYR A 216 -24.55 9.67 -13.54
CA TYR A 216 -24.90 8.43 -14.23
C TYR A 216 -23.86 7.33 -14.00
N LEU A 217 -22.56 7.69 -14.09
CA LEU A 217 -21.46 6.76 -13.86
C LEU A 217 -21.48 6.21 -12.43
N PHE A 218 -21.71 7.07 -11.45
CA PHE A 218 -21.82 6.65 -10.05
C PHE A 218 -22.97 5.66 -9.84
N ASP A 219 -24.17 6.02 -10.24
CA ASP A 219 -25.36 5.21 -10.00
C ASP A 219 -25.30 3.82 -10.69
N ASN A 220 -24.73 3.76 -11.89
CA ASN A 220 -24.79 2.55 -12.73
C ASN A 220 -23.53 1.68 -12.66
N TYR A 221 -22.39 2.24 -12.24
CA TYR A 221 -21.11 1.52 -12.24
C TYR A 221 -20.38 1.64 -10.90
N LEU A 222 -19.97 2.84 -10.45
CA LEU A 222 -19.10 2.97 -9.29
C LEU A 222 -19.76 2.42 -8.02
N TYR A 223 -21.01 2.80 -7.78
CA TYR A 223 -21.76 2.32 -6.62
C TYR A 223 -21.94 0.79 -6.59
N PRO A 224 -22.43 0.12 -7.65
CA PRO A 224 -22.57 -1.34 -7.64
C PRO A 224 -21.23 -2.08 -7.60
N ILE A 225 -20.15 -1.56 -8.21
CA ILE A 225 -18.81 -2.14 -8.15
C ILE A 225 -18.36 -2.17 -6.69
N ASP A 226 -18.30 -1.03 -6.01
CA ASP A 226 -17.81 -0.95 -4.63
C ASP A 226 -18.69 -1.69 -3.63
N THR A 227 -20.01 -1.54 -3.75
CA THR A 227 -20.91 -2.23 -2.81
C THR A 227 -20.88 -3.75 -2.97
N THR A 228 -20.55 -4.25 -4.14
CA THR A 228 -20.32 -5.69 -4.38
C THR A 228 -18.99 -6.11 -3.76
N ALA A 229 -17.93 -5.34 -3.98
CA ALA A 229 -16.57 -5.69 -3.58
C ALA A 229 -16.28 -5.48 -2.09
N PHE A 230 -16.90 -4.50 -1.44
CA PHE A 230 -16.54 -4.08 -0.08
C PHE A 230 -17.70 -4.05 0.91
N GLY A 231 -18.93 -4.15 0.45
CA GLY A 231 -20.13 -4.02 1.28
C GLY A 231 -20.78 -2.65 1.12
N ARG A 232 -21.65 -2.26 2.04
CA ARG A 232 -22.43 -1.02 1.88
C ARG A 232 -21.92 0.08 2.79
N GLU A 233 -22.11 1.30 2.30
CA GLU A 233 -22.03 2.54 3.07
C GLU A 233 -23.09 2.60 4.16
N SER A 234 -22.99 3.59 5.04
CA SER A 234 -24.07 3.98 5.94
C SER A 234 -25.14 4.81 5.20
N ASP A 235 -26.20 5.12 5.87
CA ASP A 235 -27.21 6.09 5.47
C ASP A 235 -27.67 6.79 6.76
N LEU A 236 -26.76 7.64 7.28
CA LEU A 236 -26.93 8.24 8.62
C LEU A 236 -28.05 9.24 8.66
N ASP A 237 -28.18 10.05 7.61
CA ASP A 237 -29.20 11.07 7.50
C ASP A 237 -30.48 10.54 6.82
N SER A 238 -30.52 9.25 6.46
CA SER A 238 -31.66 8.55 5.85
C SER A 238 -32.16 9.21 4.55
N ASN A 239 -31.25 9.84 3.82
CA ASN A 239 -31.56 10.50 2.54
C ASN A 239 -31.52 9.52 1.34
N GLY A 240 -30.95 8.33 1.52
CA GLY A 240 -30.86 7.23 0.58
C GLY A 240 -29.78 7.39 -0.50
N VAL A 241 -28.92 8.42 -0.43
CA VAL A 241 -27.92 8.75 -1.44
C VAL A 241 -26.58 9.15 -0.82
N VAL A 242 -25.48 8.88 -1.52
CA VAL A 242 -24.18 9.47 -1.26
C VAL A 242 -24.14 10.88 -1.86
N VAL A 243 -23.69 11.85 -1.09
CA VAL A 243 -23.57 13.24 -1.55
C VAL A 243 -22.18 13.47 -2.12
N VAL A 244 -22.10 14.03 -3.31
CA VAL A 244 -20.88 14.58 -3.90
C VAL A 244 -20.97 16.10 -3.83
N LEU A 245 -20.03 16.73 -3.13
CA LEU A 245 -19.88 18.19 -3.13
C LEU A 245 -18.71 18.59 -4.01
N LEU A 246 -19.00 19.23 -5.14
CA LEU A 246 -18.01 19.82 -6.03
C LEU A 246 -17.81 21.30 -5.62
N THR A 247 -16.61 21.64 -5.14
CA THR A 247 -16.31 22.97 -4.59
C THR A 247 -14.87 23.40 -4.81
N ASP A 248 -14.67 24.69 -5.06
CA ASP A 248 -13.34 25.30 -5.18
C ASP A 248 -12.58 25.32 -3.83
N GLN A 249 -13.28 25.04 -2.72
CA GLN A 249 -12.63 24.90 -1.42
C GLN A 249 -11.66 23.70 -1.40
N VAL A 250 -11.91 22.65 -2.19
CA VAL A 250 -10.95 21.54 -2.39
C VAL A 250 -9.73 22.03 -3.17
N ASN A 251 -9.91 22.84 -4.23
CA ASN A 251 -8.80 23.43 -4.98
C ASN A 251 -7.88 24.27 -4.06
N LYS A 252 -8.47 25.01 -3.10
CA LYS A 252 -7.72 25.84 -2.14
C LYS A 252 -6.85 25.05 -1.17
N LEU A 253 -7.05 23.75 -1.03
CA LEU A 253 -6.15 22.88 -0.27
C LEU A 253 -4.81 22.65 -0.99
N SER A 254 -4.73 22.94 -2.28
CA SER A 254 -3.51 22.84 -3.12
C SER A 254 -3.19 24.18 -3.82
N PRO A 255 -2.93 25.27 -3.08
CA PRO A 255 -2.95 26.61 -3.63
C PRO A 255 -1.85 26.93 -4.66
N ASN A 256 -0.80 26.12 -4.75
CA ASN A 256 0.36 26.32 -5.62
C ASN A 256 0.67 25.07 -6.45
N CYS A 257 -0.34 24.37 -6.94
CA CYS A 257 -0.17 23.09 -7.61
C CYS A 257 0.70 23.16 -8.87
N ASN A 258 0.69 24.28 -9.61
CA ASN A 258 1.58 24.48 -10.76
C ASN A 258 3.07 24.43 -10.39
N THR A 259 3.42 24.75 -9.14
CA THR A 259 4.80 24.72 -8.66
C THR A 259 5.14 23.43 -7.94
N THR A 260 4.19 22.88 -7.18
CA THR A 260 4.39 21.67 -6.36
C THR A 260 4.19 20.38 -7.15
N GLY A 261 3.47 20.45 -8.29
CA GLY A 261 3.05 19.27 -9.05
C GLY A 261 2.04 18.38 -8.29
N SER A 262 1.49 18.86 -7.16
CA SER A 262 0.62 18.06 -6.28
C SER A 262 -0.74 18.71 -6.13
N VAL A 263 -1.80 17.96 -6.43
CA VAL A 263 -3.21 18.39 -6.35
C VAL A 263 -4.00 17.40 -5.50
N ILE A 264 -4.78 17.91 -4.54
CA ILE A 264 -5.82 17.14 -3.85
C ILE A 264 -7.04 17.11 -4.78
N LEU A 265 -7.35 15.93 -5.30
CA LEU A 265 -8.40 15.72 -6.31
C LEU A 265 -9.79 15.65 -5.68
N GLY A 266 -9.86 15.10 -4.48
CA GLY A 266 -11.05 14.91 -3.69
C GLY A 266 -10.70 14.14 -2.42
N PHE A 267 -11.68 13.96 -1.55
CA PHE A 267 -11.51 13.18 -0.33
C PHE A 267 -12.85 12.81 0.31
N PHE A 268 -12.84 11.70 1.04
CA PHE A 268 -13.83 11.38 2.07
C PHE A 268 -13.31 11.84 3.43
N TYR A 269 -14.19 12.38 4.27
CA TYR A 269 -13.84 12.80 5.63
C TYR A 269 -14.68 12.05 6.66
N GLY A 270 -14.11 11.05 7.30
CA GLY A 270 -14.81 10.21 8.29
C GLY A 270 -15.48 10.98 9.45
N ASN A 271 -15.11 12.24 9.67
CA ASN A 271 -15.78 13.15 10.60
C ASN A 271 -17.26 13.35 10.30
N ASP A 272 -17.62 13.32 9.01
CA ASP A 272 -19.01 13.52 8.59
C ASP A 272 -19.93 12.38 9.03
N LEU A 273 -19.36 11.20 9.26
CA LEU A 273 -20.09 10.06 9.80
C LEU A 273 -20.25 10.08 11.33
N ILE A 274 -19.77 11.14 12.00
CA ILE A 274 -19.92 11.37 13.43
C ILE A 274 -20.65 12.70 13.67
N PRO A 275 -21.99 12.73 13.63
CA PRO A 275 -22.76 13.97 13.67
C PRO A 275 -22.54 14.87 14.89
N SER A 276 -21.99 14.32 15.97
CA SER A 276 -21.67 15.09 17.19
C SER A 276 -20.37 15.88 17.09
N ASN A 277 -19.54 15.63 16.08
CA ASN A 277 -18.24 16.29 15.96
C ASN A 277 -18.38 17.69 15.33
N PRO A 278 -17.53 18.66 15.76
CA PRO A 278 -17.47 19.97 15.11
C PRO A 278 -17.14 19.83 13.62
N GLY A 279 -17.85 20.58 12.78
CA GLY A 279 -17.64 20.58 11.33
C GLY A 279 -18.15 19.34 10.60
N SER A 280 -18.83 18.42 11.30
CA SER A 280 -19.52 17.29 10.66
C SER A 280 -20.74 17.77 9.89
N ASN A 281 -20.93 17.23 8.70
CA ASN A 281 -22.12 17.45 7.89
C ASN A 281 -23.22 16.38 8.12
N GLY A 282 -22.94 15.37 8.91
CA GLY A 282 -23.88 14.36 9.38
C GLY A 282 -24.40 13.43 8.30
N GLY A 283 -23.56 13.00 7.35
CA GLY A 283 -23.96 12.10 6.27
C GLY A 283 -22.78 11.63 5.41
N GLU A 284 -23.09 10.90 4.38
CA GLU A 284 -22.17 10.25 3.44
C GLU A 284 -21.75 11.25 2.36
N ILE A 285 -20.56 11.87 2.52
CA ILE A 285 -20.12 12.96 1.64
C ILE A 285 -18.73 12.70 1.08
N PHE A 286 -18.63 12.82 -0.24
CA PHE A 286 -17.37 12.94 -0.98
C PHE A 286 -17.19 14.40 -1.43
N TYR A 287 -16.00 14.94 -1.25
CA TYR A 287 -15.61 16.28 -1.65
C TYR A 287 -14.73 16.21 -2.88
N GLY A 288 -15.10 16.87 -3.96
CA GLY A 288 -14.34 16.91 -5.22
C GLY A 288 -13.93 18.32 -5.61
N LEU A 289 -12.76 18.42 -6.24
CA LEU A 289 -12.29 19.66 -6.86
C LEU A 289 -13.19 20.08 -8.04
N VAL A 290 -13.03 21.31 -8.50
CA VAL A 290 -13.71 21.83 -9.69
C VAL A 290 -12.69 22.33 -10.73
N PRO A 291 -13.03 22.33 -12.03
CA PRO A 291 -12.24 23.02 -13.04
C PRO A 291 -12.06 24.50 -12.68
N ASP A 292 -10.83 25.00 -12.84
CA ASP A 292 -10.42 26.40 -12.64
C ASP A 292 -9.23 26.69 -13.55
N PRO A 293 -9.43 26.73 -14.88
CA PRO A 293 -8.33 26.84 -15.84
C PRO A 293 -7.61 28.20 -15.78
N ASP A 294 -8.29 29.24 -15.33
CA ASP A 294 -7.75 30.61 -15.27
C ASP A 294 -6.95 30.90 -14.00
N ASN A 295 -6.88 29.97 -13.06
CA ASN A 295 -6.12 30.13 -11.82
C ASN A 295 -4.60 30.10 -12.08
N ALA A 296 -3.95 31.25 -11.92
CA ALA A 296 -2.52 31.41 -12.21
C ALA A 296 -1.60 30.56 -11.31
N SER A 297 -2.06 30.20 -10.11
CA SER A 297 -1.27 29.43 -9.12
C SER A 297 -1.50 27.94 -9.19
N CYS A 298 -2.72 27.54 -9.56
CA CYS A 298 -3.13 26.14 -9.65
C CYS A 298 -4.21 26.00 -10.73
N SER A 299 -3.79 25.92 -11.99
CA SER A 299 -4.68 25.78 -13.14
C SER A 299 -5.18 24.35 -13.26
N ILE A 300 -6.51 24.16 -13.16
CA ILE A 300 -7.19 22.87 -13.27
C ILE A 300 -8.07 22.91 -14.54
N SER A 301 -7.64 22.24 -15.58
CA SER A 301 -8.43 22.14 -16.81
C SER A 301 -9.63 21.21 -16.65
N HIS A 302 -10.66 21.36 -17.50
CA HIS A 302 -11.79 20.43 -17.57
C HIS A 302 -11.35 19.00 -17.83
N ASN A 303 -10.42 18.81 -18.78
CA ASN A 303 -9.92 17.48 -19.12
C ASN A 303 -9.23 16.82 -17.90
N PHE A 304 -8.41 17.59 -17.17
CA PHE A 304 -7.77 17.10 -15.95
C PHE A 304 -8.83 16.70 -14.90
N ALA A 305 -9.77 17.58 -14.58
CA ALA A 305 -10.81 17.33 -13.60
C ALA A 305 -11.68 16.12 -13.98
N SER A 306 -12.09 16.01 -15.25
CA SER A 306 -12.90 14.90 -15.75
C SER A 306 -12.17 13.57 -15.75
N ASN A 307 -10.86 13.56 -16.04
CA ASN A 307 -10.05 12.34 -15.99
C ASN A 307 -9.94 11.75 -14.58
N TYR A 308 -9.84 12.61 -13.56
CA TYR A 308 -9.53 12.16 -12.21
C TYR A 308 -10.72 12.08 -11.27
N LEU A 309 -11.87 12.72 -11.58
CA LEU A 309 -13.01 12.76 -10.66
C LEU A 309 -13.59 11.37 -10.37
N ALA A 310 -13.85 10.57 -11.41
CA ALA A 310 -14.46 9.26 -11.24
C ALA A 310 -13.53 8.23 -10.55
N PRO A 311 -12.22 8.11 -10.93
CA PRO A 311 -11.27 7.29 -10.18
C PRO A 311 -11.14 7.71 -8.72
N THR A 312 -11.04 9.03 -8.45
CA THR A 312 -10.99 9.52 -7.06
C THR A 312 -12.28 9.20 -6.31
N PHE A 313 -13.44 9.29 -6.97
CA PHE A 313 -14.70 9.03 -6.30
C PHE A 313 -14.84 7.56 -5.88
N ILE A 314 -14.52 6.59 -6.72
CA ILE A 314 -14.58 5.17 -6.35
C ILE A 314 -13.58 4.86 -5.22
N HIS A 315 -12.38 5.43 -5.26
CA HIS A 315 -11.37 5.33 -4.21
C HIS A 315 -11.91 5.82 -2.85
N GLU A 316 -12.44 7.03 -2.79
CA GLU A 316 -12.95 7.63 -1.55
C GLU A 316 -14.26 6.99 -1.08
N PHE A 317 -15.05 6.46 -2.01
CA PHE A 317 -16.25 5.71 -1.66
C PHE A 317 -15.91 4.37 -0.99
N GLN A 318 -14.84 3.72 -1.40
CA GLN A 318 -14.30 2.55 -0.70
C GLN A 318 -13.92 2.88 0.75
N HIS A 319 -13.24 4.00 1.02
CA HIS A 319 -12.95 4.43 2.39
C HIS A 319 -14.20 4.67 3.22
N MET A 320 -15.23 5.28 2.64
CA MET A 320 -16.52 5.50 3.28
C MET A 320 -17.19 4.17 3.68
N ILE A 321 -17.18 3.19 2.77
CA ILE A 321 -17.66 1.83 3.03
C ILE A 321 -16.84 1.17 4.13
N SER A 322 -15.50 1.23 4.05
CA SER A 322 -14.59 0.66 5.04
C SER A 322 -14.88 1.18 6.44
N PHE A 323 -15.02 2.50 6.59
CA PHE A 323 -15.36 3.10 7.88
C PHE A 323 -16.72 2.64 8.40
N ASN A 324 -17.74 2.59 7.55
CA ASN A 324 -19.04 2.04 7.95
C ASN A 324 -18.93 0.59 8.42
N GLN A 325 -18.25 -0.26 7.64
CA GLN A 325 -18.19 -1.70 7.90
C GLN A 325 -17.40 -2.02 9.18
N HIS A 326 -16.22 -1.41 9.37
CA HIS A 326 -15.38 -1.64 10.55
C HIS A 326 -15.93 -0.94 11.79
N VAL A 327 -16.26 0.34 11.68
CA VAL A 327 -16.53 1.20 12.83
C VAL A 327 -18.02 1.23 13.14
N LEU A 328 -18.86 1.71 12.20
CA LEU A 328 -20.25 2.00 12.51
C LEU A 328 -21.11 0.75 12.71
N LEU A 329 -20.88 -0.30 11.90
CA LEU A 329 -21.65 -1.52 11.98
C LEU A 329 -21.11 -2.50 13.04
N ARG A 330 -19.79 -2.57 13.20
CA ARG A 330 -19.15 -3.59 14.05
C ARG A 330 -18.55 -3.04 15.34
N GLY A 331 -18.45 -1.70 15.48
CA GLY A 331 -17.88 -1.05 16.67
C GLY A 331 -16.38 -1.34 16.86
N GLY A 332 -15.68 -1.61 15.76
CA GLY A 332 -14.23 -1.79 15.72
C GLY A 332 -13.49 -0.46 15.55
N LEU A 333 -12.19 -0.54 15.25
CA LEU A 333 -11.38 0.58 14.80
C LEU A 333 -11.43 0.69 13.27
N SER A 334 -11.03 1.83 12.71
CA SER A 334 -10.78 1.95 11.27
C SER A 334 -9.64 1.03 10.85
N GLU A 335 -9.67 0.56 9.61
CA GLU A 335 -8.63 -0.31 9.04
C GLU A 335 -7.24 0.34 9.11
N ASP A 336 -6.19 -0.47 9.14
CA ASP A 336 -4.80 0.00 9.04
C ASP A 336 -4.59 0.73 7.71
N THR A 337 -3.86 1.85 7.74
CA THR A 337 -3.76 2.77 6.59
C THR A 337 -3.31 2.06 5.32
N TRP A 338 -2.28 1.26 5.40
CA TRP A 338 -1.71 0.55 4.25
C TRP A 338 -2.71 -0.40 3.55
N LEU A 339 -3.54 -1.10 4.33
CA LEU A 339 -4.54 -2.02 3.78
C LEU A 339 -5.76 -1.27 3.28
N ASN A 340 -6.17 -0.21 3.97
CA ASN A 340 -7.29 0.64 3.56
C ASN A 340 -6.99 1.31 2.21
N GLU A 341 -5.79 1.88 2.05
CA GLU A 341 -5.35 2.48 0.79
C GLU A 341 -5.19 1.43 -0.32
N GLY A 342 -4.61 0.26 -0.01
CA GLY A 342 -4.51 -0.83 -0.99
C GLY A 342 -5.87 -1.30 -1.51
N LEU A 343 -6.90 -1.33 -0.66
CA LEU A 343 -8.28 -1.66 -1.06
C LEU A 343 -8.92 -0.56 -1.89
N SER A 344 -8.62 0.71 -1.61
CA SER A 344 -9.15 1.85 -2.38
C SER A 344 -8.53 1.93 -3.78
N HIS A 345 -7.23 1.69 -3.91
CA HIS A 345 -6.58 1.55 -5.22
C HIS A 345 -7.07 0.31 -5.98
N PHE A 346 -7.40 -0.75 -5.26
CA PHE A 346 -8.07 -1.90 -5.89
C PHE A 346 -9.49 -1.57 -6.37
N ALA A 347 -10.20 -0.66 -5.74
CA ALA A 347 -11.49 -0.15 -6.23
C ALA A 347 -11.32 0.61 -7.55
N GLU A 348 -10.26 1.42 -7.69
CA GLU A 348 -9.91 2.06 -8.97
C GLU A 348 -9.71 0.99 -10.07
N GLU A 349 -8.90 -0.04 -9.81
CA GLU A 349 -8.69 -1.17 -10.75
C GLU A 349 -10.00 -1.86 -11.13
N LEU A 350 -10.92 -2.09 -10.18
CA LEU A 350 -12.24 -2.64 -10.49
C LEU A 350 -13.05 -1.72 -11.41
N GLY A 351 -12.94 -0.41 -11.23
CA GLY A 351 -13.51 0.60 -12.11
C GLY A 351 -12.97 0.45 -13.53
N GLY A 352 -11.66 0.47 -13.70
CA GLY A 352 -11.00 0.28 -14.99
C GLY A 352 -11.36 -1.04 -15.68
N ALA A 353 -11.61 -2.11 -14.89
CA ALA A 353 -11.96 -3.43 -15.41
C ALA A 353 -13.42 -3.60 -15.83
N GLN A 354 -14.36 -2.91 -15.16
CA GLN A 354 -15.78 -3.22 -15.27
C GLN A 354 -16.62 -2.11 -15.91
N ILE A 355 -16.09 -0.89 -15.98
CA ILE A 355 -16.78 0.20 -16.67
C ILE A 355 -16.57 0.05 -18.19
N PRO A 356 -17.61 0.13 -19.01
CA PRO A 356 -17.43 0.10 -20.47
C PRO A 356 -16.69 1.36 -20.96
N ASP A 357 -15.70 1.18 -21.85
CA ASP A 357 -14.84 2.24 -22.36
C ASP A 357 -15.57 3.47 -22.90
N ALA A 358 -16.78 3.29 -23.42
CA ALA A 358 -17.63 4.39 -23.94
C ALA A 358 -17.98 5.46 -22.87
N TYR A 359 -17.82 5.16 -21.59
CA TYR A 359 -18.11 6.07 -20.48
C TYR A 359 -16.85 6.73 -19.89
N CYS A 360 -15.70 6.40 -20.41
CA CYS A 360 -14.44 6.94 -19.94
C CYS A 360 -13.86 7.97 -20.91
N VAL A 361 -13.00 8.83 -20.40
CA VAL A 361 -12.29 9.81 -21.21
C VAL A 361 -11.42 9.09 -22.23
N ASP A 362 -11.39 9.59 -23.46
CA ASP A 362 -10.69 8.97 -24.59
C ASP A 362 -11.12 7.51 -24.87
N GLN A 363 -12.26 7.07 -24.32
CA GLN A 363 -12.80 5.72 -24.45
C GLN A 363 -11.81 4.63 -23.99
N ASP A 364 -11.12 4.88 -22.91
CA ASP A 364 -10.15 3.97 -22.30
C ASP A 364 -10.23 4.02 -20.77
N CYS A 365 -11.09 3.17 -20.19
CA CYS A 365 -11.28 3.09 -18.75
C CYS A 365 -10.05 2.52 -18.03
N ARG A 366 -9.35 1.58 -18.65
CA ARG A 366 -8.13 1.02 -18.07
C ARG A 366 -7.08 2.11 -17.85
N THR A 367 -6.79 2.91 -18.86
CA THR A 367 -5.86 4.02 -18.68
C THR A 367 -6.39 5.04 -17.67
N GLN A 368 -7.68 5.41 -17.75
CA GLN A 368 -8.23 6.42 -16.86
C GLN A 368 -8.16 6.04 -15.38
N PHE A 369 -8.45 4.79 -15.03
CA PHE A 369 -8.55 4.35 -13.64
C PHE A 369 -7.24 3.75 -13.11
N ASP A 370 -6.49 3.00 -13.93
CA ASP A 370 -5.37 2.19 -13.46
C ASP A 370 -4.00 2.88 -13.61
N ILE A 371 -3.88 3.97 -14.42
CA ILE A 371 -2.57 4.57 -14.72
C ILE A 371 -1.85 5.07 -13.47
N GLY A 372 -2.57 5.63 -12.50
CA GLY A 372 -2.00 6.11 -11.24
C GLY A 372 -1.39 4.97 -10.44
N ASP A 373 -2.09 3.85 -10.33
CA ASP A 373 -1.65 2.65 -9.62
C ASP A 373 -0.42 2.03 -10.27
N LEU A 374 -0.43 1.95 -11.60
CA LEU A 374 0.69 1.42 -12.37
C LEU A 374 1.95 2.31 -12.26
N GLN A 375 1.79 3.63 -12.26
CA GLN A 375 2.91 4.56 -12.04
C GLN A 375 3.48 4.42 -10.63
N ASN A 376 2.63 4.36 -9.61
CA ASN A 376 3.01 4.17 -8.22
C ASN A 376 3.73 2.82 -8.02
N ALA A 377 3.19 1.74 -8.62
CA ALA A 377 3.79 0.41 -8.58
C ALA A 377 5.14 0.37 -9.30
N TYR A 378 5.28 1.04 -10.45
CA TYR A 378 6.55 1.16 -11.14
C TYR A 378 7.60 1.84 -10.24
N GLY A 379 7.24 2.97 -9.62
CA GLY A 379 8.09 3.69 -8.67
C GLY A 379 8.53 2.80 -7.50
N TYR A 380 7.60 2.08 -6.88
CA TYR A 380 7.90 1.11 -5.84
C TYR A 380 8.89 0.03 -6.29
N LEU A 381 8.65 -0.59 -7.46
CA LEU A 381 9.47 -1.68 -7.97
C LEU A 381 10.86 -1.23 -8.44
N LEU A 382 11.13 0.07 -8.60
CA LEU A 382 12.50 0.57 -8.83
C LEU A 382 13.42 0.33 -7.64
N ASP A 383 12.89 0.39 -6.40
CA ASP A 383 13.64 0.17 -5.16
C ASP A 383 12.74 -0.31 -4.00
N PRO A 384 12.25 -1.57 -4.03
CA PRO A 384 11.33 -2.09 -3.00
C PRO A 384 11.87 -2.02 -1.57
N GLU A 385 13.19 -1.92 -1.39
CA GLU A 385 13.84 -1.78 -0.08
C GLU A 385 13.62 -0.40 0.55
N ALA A 386 13.40 0.62 -0.29
CA ALA A 386 13.30 2.01 0.14
C ALA A 386 11.95 2.35 0.78
N TYR A 387 10.90 1.54 0.56
CA TYR A 387 9.52 1.86 0.87
C TYR A 387 8.90 0.84 1.81
N PHE A 388 7.90 1.28 2.58
CA PHE A 388 7.10 0.40 3.43
C PHE A 388 5.98 -0.27 2.60
N LEU A 389 5.59 -1.48 2.98
CA LEU A 389 4.23 -1.99 2.76
C LEU A 389 3.35 -1.61 3.96
N VAL A 390 3.89 -1.79 5.18
CA VAL A 390 3.21 -1.45 6.43
C VAL A 390 3.86 -0.20 7.02
N GLU A 391 3.30 0.94 6.72
CA GLU A 391 3.82 2.22 7.15
C GLU A 391 3.65 2.40 8.67
N PRO A 392 4.59 3.08 9.35
CA PRO A 392 4.38 3.51 10.73
C PRO A 392 3.19 4.47 10.83
N ALA A 393 2.32 4.29 11.82
CA ALA A 393 1.14 5.13 12.02
C ALA A 393 1.45 6.64 12.19
N SER A 394 2.70 7.00 12.43
CA SER A 394 3.18 8.39 12.55
C SER A 394 3.85 8.92 11.27
N SER A 395 3.99 8.11 10.22
CA SER A 395 4.56 8.53 8.94
C SER A 395 3.49 9.07 8.01
N SER A 396 3.91 9.86 7.04
CA SER A 396 3.12 10.18 5.85
C SER A 396 3.66 9.30 4.72
N GLY A 397 2.79 8.49 4.12
CA GLY A 397 3.14 7.60 3.03
C GLY A 397 3.58 8.33 1.76
N THR A 398 4.18 7.59 0.84
CA THR A 398 4.58 8.05 -0.47
C THR A 398 3.70 7.42 -1.55
N LEU A 399 3.77 7.92 -2.77
CA LEU A 399 3.03 7.31 -3.89
C LEU A 399 3.56 5.90 -4.21
N GLU A 400 4.85 5.67 -4.02
CA GLU A 400 5.46 4.35 -4.17
C GLU A 400 4.93 3.35 -3.12
N GLU A 401 4.71 3.80 -1.89
CA GLU A 401 4.10 2.97 -0.84
C GLU A 401 2.63 2.65 -1.18
N ARG A 402 1.89 3.58 -1.79
CA ARG A 402 0.56 3.31 -2.37
C ARG A 402 0.64 2.22 -3.46
N GLY A 403 1.67 2.28 -4.32
CA GLY A 403 1.94 1.25 -5.31
C GLY A 403 2.22 -0.12 -4.69
N ALA A 404 2.96 -0.17 -3.56
CA ALA A 404 3.16 -1.40 -2.80
C ALA A 404 1.84 -1.95 -2.23
N ASN A 405 1.01 -1.07 -1.67
CA ASN A 405 -0.27 -1.42 -1.07
C ASN A 405 -1.23 -2.01 -2.10
N TRP A 406 -1.35 -1.37 -3.28
CA TRP A 406 -2.13 -1.89 -4.40
C TRP A 406 -1.61 -3.24 -4.89
N LEU A 407 -0.31 -3.37 -5.18
CA LEU A 407 0.30 -4.61 -5.65
C LEU A 407 0.08 -5.77 -4.67
N PHE A 408 0.16 -5.51 -3.37
CA PHE A 408 -0.04 -6.55 -2.36
C PHE A 408 -1.51 -6.99 -2.30
N VAL A 409 -2.46 -6.06 -2.32
CA VAL A 409 -3.90 -6.38 -2.35
C VAL A 409 -4.25 -7.12 -3.64
N ARG A 410 -3.74 -6.65 -4.79
CA ARG A 410 -3.96 -7.34 -6.09
C ARG A 410 -3.44 -8.77 -6.06
N TRP A 411 -2.21 -8.97 -5.54
CA TRP A 411 -1.64 -10.30 -5.39
C TRP A 411 -2.47 -11.18 -4.43
N LEU A 412 -2.92 -10.63 -3.30
CA LEU A 412 -3.79 -11.37 -2.37
C LEU A 412 -5.09 -11.83 -3.06
N VAL A 413 -5.71 -10.95 -3.82
CA VAL A 413 -6.94 -11.28 -4.55
C VAL A 413 -6.69 -12.36 -5.60
N ASP A 414 -5.56 -12.32 -6.31
CA ASP A 414 -5.16 -13.35 -7.26
C ASP A 414 -4.97 -14.72 -6.60
N GLN A 415 -4.46 -14.74 -5.35
CA GLN A 415 -4.13 -15.98 -4.66
C GLN A 415 -5.28 -16.57 -3.83
N PHE A 416 -6.18 -15.73 -3.34
CA PHE A 416 -7.19 -16.12 -2.34
C PHE A 416 -8.61 -15.70 -2.72
N GLY A 417 -8.79 -14.96 -3.79
CA GLY A 417 -10.11 -14.65 -4.35
C GLY A 417 -10.75 -15.86 -5.04
N ASP A 418 -12.00 -15.73 -5.42
CA ASP A 418 -12.83 -16.79 -5.99
C ASP A 418 -12.53 -17.14 -7.46
N GLY A 419 -11.44 -16.62 -8.01
CA GLY A 419 -11.03 -16.79 -9.43
C GLY A 419 -11.74 -15.88 -10.42
N GLY A 420 -12.62 -14.98 -9.96
CA GLY A 420 -13.21 -13.88 -10.71
C GLY A 420 -12.52 -12.56 -10.43
N VAL A 421 -13.32 -11.52 -10.16
CA VAL A 421 -12.79 -10.21 -9.72
C VAL A 421 -12.36 -10.20 -8.24
N GLY A 422 -12.52 -11.30 -7.50
CA GLY A 422 -12.07 -11.47 -6.12
C GLY A 422 -12.86 -10.72 -5.06
N THR A 423 -14.06 -10.29 -5.38
CA THR A 423 -14.87 -9.41 -4.52
C THR A 423 -15.35 -10.07 -3.22
N ASP A 424 -15.51 -11.38 -3.18
CA ASP A 424 -15.84 -12.09 -1.92
C ASP A 424 -14.72 -12.00 -0.91
N PHE A 425 -13.46 -12.06 -1.36
CA PHE A 425 -12.28 -11.92 -0.49
C PHE A 425 -12.15 -10.49 0.04
N THR A 426 -12.27 -9.47 -0.81
CA THR A 426 -12.18 -8.06 -0.39
C THR A 426 -13.34 -7.66 0.52
N LYS A 427 -14.55 -8.18 0.24
CA LYS A 427 -15.71 -8.00 1.12
C LYS A 427 -15.50 -8.62 2.50
N ALA A 428 -14.84 -9.77 2.57
CA ALA A 428 -14.48 -10.41 3.84
C ALA A 428 -13.40 -9.63 4.59
N LEU A 429 -12.41 -9.04 3.88
CA LEU A 429 -11.40 -8.16 4.48
C LEU A 429 -12.02 -6.95 5.15
N VAL A 430 -13.00 -6.32 4.51
CA VAL A 430 -13.70 -5.14 5.04
C VAL A 430 -14.75 -5.52 6.07
N GLY A 431 -15.35 -6.70 5.95
CA GLY A 431 -16.49 -7.17 6.76
C GLY A 431 -16.13 -7.69 8.17
N THR A 432 -15.10 -7.18 8.83
CA THR A 432 -14.56 -7.69 10.10
C THR A 432 -14.22 -6.58 11.10
N GLN A 433 -13.85 -6.96 12.33
CA GLN A 433 -13.22 -6.05 13.32
C GLN A 433 -11.69 -6.21 13.36
N ARG A 434 -11.13 -7.20 12.62
CA ARG A 434 -9.68 -7.37 12.52
C ARG A 434 -9.11 -6.36 11.56
N LEU A 435 -7.84 -6.00 11.75
CA LEU A 435 -7.16 -4.97 10.98
C LEU A 435 -5.86 -5.51 10.40
N GLY A 436 -5.44 -4.94 9.29
CA GLY A 436 -4.13 -5.07 8.70
C GLY A 436 -3.63 -6.51 8.57
N ALA A 437 -2.39 -6.73 8.93
CA ALA A 437 -1.71 -8.02 8.82
C ALA A 437 -2.42 -9.16 9.57
N ALA A 438 -3.06 -8.87 10.71
CA ALA A 438 -3.81 -9.87 11.47
C ALA A 438 -5.11 -10.28 10.76
N ASN A 439 -5.75 -9.36 10.07
CA ASN A 439 -6.92 -9.62 9.24
C ASN A 439 -6.56 -10.47 8.02
N VAL A 440 -5.52 -10.07 7.30
CA VAL A 440 -5.00 -10.81 6.14
C VAL A 440 -4.61 -12.24 6.52
N ALA A 441 -3.84 -12.41 7.60
CA ALA A 441 -3.43 -13.74 8.05
C ALA A 441 -4.61 -14.63 8.47
N PHE A 442 -5.64 -14.03 9.09
CA PHE A 442 -6.83 -14.78 9.50
C PHE A 442 -7.64 -15.28 8.28
N LEU A 443 -7.85 -14.43 7.29
CA LEU A 443 -8.68 -14.79 6.13
C LEU A 443 -7.96 -15.72 5.16
N THR A 444 -6.66 -15.54 4.97
CA THR A 444 -5.86 -16.42 4.09
C THR A 444 -5.50 -17.75 4.75
N GLY A 445 -5.54 -17.83 6.08
CA GLY A 445 -5.02 -18.98 6.85
C GLY A 445 -3.50 -19.11 6.78
N VAL A 446 -2.79 -18.09 6.26
CA VAL A 446 -1.34 -18.08 6.08
C VAL A 446 -0.72 -16.95 6.91
N PRO A 447 0.33 -17.22 7.71
CA PRO A 447 1.01 -16.16 8.47
C PRO A 447 1.51 -15.03 7.57
N PHE A 448 1.34 -13.76 8.00
CA PHE A 448 1.79 -12.59 7.26
C PHE A 448 3.29 -12.66 6.93
N GLY A 449 4.09 -13.19 7.86
CA GLY A 449 5.52 -13.44 7.63
C GLY A 449 5.84 -14.45 6.52
N THR A 450 4.86 -15.23 6.06
CA THR A 450 5.00 -16.11 4.90
C THR A 450 4.50 -15.42 3.63
N LEU A 451 3.42 -14.66 3.73
CA LEU A 451 2.81 -13.96 2.58
C LEU A 451 3.74 -12.92 1.98
N VAL A 452 4.38 -12.09 2.84
CA VAL A 452 5.24 -11.00 2.35
C VAL A 452 6.41 -11.51 1.49
N PRO A 453 7.24 -12.49 1.91
CA PRO A 453 8.29 -13.00 1.04
C PRO A 453 7.78 -13.68 -0.23
N GLN A 454 6.61 -14.33 -0.19
CA GLN A 454 6.00 -14.92 -1.39
C GLN A 454 5.59 -13.83 -2.39
N TRP A 455 4.94 -12.78 -1.92
CA TRP A 455 4.60 -11.63 -2.73
C TRP A 455 5.84 -10.93 -3.31
N GLN A 456 6.88 -10.73 -2.51
CA GLN A 456 8.12 -10.12 -2.95
C GLN A 456 8.85 -10.99 -4.01
N LEU A 457 8.75 -12.31 -3.91
CA LEU A 457 9.20 -13.21 -4.98
C LEU A 457 8.34 -13.04 -6.24
N ALA A 458 7.01 -12.98 -6.11
CA ALA A 458 6.10 -12.77 -7.22
C ALA A 458 6.40 -11.47 -7.97
N ASN A 459 6.69 -10.37 -7.26
CA ASN A 459 7.07 -9.09 -7.85
C ASN A 459 8.24 -9.17 -8.85
N TYR A 460 9.12 -10.14 -8.68
CA TYR A 460 10.23 -10.36 -9.63
C TYR A 460 9.99 -11.51 -10.61
N LEU A 461 9.38 -12.60 -10.14
CA LEU A 461 9.28 -13.85 -10.89
C LEU A 461 8.14 -13.88 -11.89
N ASP A 462 7.12 -13.03 -11.67
CA ASP A 462 5.97 -12.93 -12.56
C ASP A 462 6.42 -12.67 -14.01
N ASP A 463 5.95 -13.52 -14.93
CA ASP A 463 6.30 -13.47 -16.36
C ASP A 463 7.81 -13.33 -16.64
N LEU A 464 8.67 -13.82 -15.73
CA LEU A 464 10.12 -13.80 -15.93
C LEU A 464 10.49 -14.67 -17.15
N PRO A 465 11.13 -14.10 -18.19
CA PRO A 465 11.48 -14.86 -19.40
C PRO A 465 12.29 -16.11 -19.11
N GLY A 466 11.83 -17.26 -19.62
CA GLY A 466 12.49 -18.56 -19.45
C GLY A 466 12.26 -19.23 -18.09
N PHE A 467 11.39 -18.69 -17.25
CA PHE A 467 10.99 -19.25 -15.98
C PHE A 467 9.49 -19.63 -15.99
N THR A 468 9.18 -20.79 -15.42
CA THR A 468 7.80 -21.23 -15.17
C THR A 468 7.67 -21.64 -13.72
N PRO A 469 6.90 -20.90 -12.90
CA PRO A 469 6.70 -21.24 -11.49
C PRO A 469 5.89 -22.54 -11.37
N GLN A 470 6.22 -23.35 -10.37
CA GLN A 470 5.43 -24.52 -9.98
C GLN A 470 4.30 -24.16 -9.00
N GLU A 471 4.37 -22.99 -8.41
CA GLU A 471 3.42 -22.48 -7.42
C GLU A 471 2.75 -21.20 -7.94
N ASP A 472 1.43 -21.13 -7.88
CA ASP A 472 0.68 -19.95 -8.33
C ASP A 472 1.04 -18.69 -7.54
N ARG A 473 1.45 -18.84 -6.28
CA ARG A 473 1.86 -17.73 -5.40
C ARG A 473 3.10 -16.95 -5.87
N LEU A 474 3.79 -17.44 -6.89
CA LEU A 474 4.97 -16.78 -7.47
C LEU A 474 4.63 -15.89 -8.68
N ARG A 475 3.36 -15.57 -8.89
CA ARG A 475 2.90 -14.76 -10.03
C ARG A 475 1.64 -13.98 -9.71
N TYR A 476 1.36 -12.99 -10.56
CA TYR A 476 0.04 -12.39 -10.72
C TYR A 476 -0.73 -13.16 -11.79
N THR A 477 -2.03 -13.33 -11.61
CA THR A 477 -2.88 -14.02 -12.59
C THR A 477 -3.75 -13.06 -13.39
N SER A 478 -3.93 -11.84 -12.90
CA SER A 478 -4.77 -10.79 -13.50
C SER A 478 -3.98 -9.77 -14.33
N TRP A 479 -2.66 -9.65 -14.10
CA TRP A 479 -1.80 -8.67 -14.77
C TRP A 479 -0.57 -9.31 -15.39
N ASN A 480 -0.19 -8.81 -16.56
CA ASN A 480 1.16 -8.99 -17.12
C ASN A 480 1.96 -7.70 -16.90
N LEU A 481 2.45 -7.51 -15.65
CA LEU A 481 3.17 -6.29 -15.28
C LEU A 481 4.44 -6.08 -16.10
N ARG A 482 5.15 -7.15 -16.50
CA ARG A 482 6.33 -7.03 -17.37
C ARG A 482 5.97 -6.51 -18.75
N GLY A 483 4.90 -6.99 -19.34
CA GLY A 483 4.40 -6.51 -20.63
C GLY A 483 3.95 -5.05 -20.55
N THR A 484 3.18 -4.70 -19.51
CA THR A 484 2.67 -3.35 -19.28
C THR A 484 3.82 -2.34 -19.11
N PHE A 485 4.78 -2.61 -18.22
CA PHE A 485 5.91 -1.71 -18.00
C PHE A 485 6.88 -1.63 -19.18
N ALA A 486 7.04 -2.73 -19.95
CA ALA A 486 7.81 -2.68 -21.19
C ALA A 486 7.14 -1.78 -22.24
N GLN A 487 5.82 -1.77 -22.30
CA GLN A 487 5.07 -0.85 -23.16
C GLN A 487 5.26 0.61 -22.71
N PHE A 488 5.15 0.91 -21.42
CA PHE A 488 5.40 2.25 -20.88
C PHE A 488 6.82 2.74 -21.17
N ASN A 489 7.82 1.91 -20.95
CA ASN A 489 9.22 2.22 -21.31
C ASN A 489 9.38 2.52 -22.81
N SER A 490 8.66 1.80 -23.67
CA SER A 490 8.69 2.03 -25.12
C SER A 490 8.01 3.35 -25.52
N GLN A 491 6.97 3.76 -24.80
CA GLN A 491 6.19 4.98 -25.09
C GLN A 491 6.82 6.22 -24.47
N ASP A 492 7.28 6.11 -23.23
CA ASP A 492 7.88 7.19 -22.47
C ASP A 492 9.11 6.71 -21.67
N PRO A 493 10.28 6.57 -22.30
CA PRO A 493 11.50 6.14 -21.62
C PRO A 493 12.08 7.17 -20.65
N ALA A 494 11.57 8.41 -20.62
CA ALA A 494 11.99 9.42 -19.66
C ALA A 494 11.38 9.14 -18.28
N ASP A 495 10.08 8.88 -18.22
CA ASP A 495 9.37 8.58 -16.99
C ASP A 495 9.49 7.09 -16.59
N PHE A 496 9.62 6.21 -17.60
CA PHE A 496 9.78 4.75 -17.39
C PHE A 496 11.14 4.25 -17.92
N PRO A 497 12.26 4.54 -17.23
CA PRO A 497 13.61 4.30 -17.75
C PRO A 497 14.00 2.81 -17.91
N ARG A 498 13.18 1.88 -17.43
CA ARG A 498 13.42 0.43 -17.51
C ARG A 498 12.20 -0.30 -18.02
N ALA A 499 12.40 -1.26 -18.92
CA ALA A 499 11.32 -2.14 -19.40
C ALA A 499 10.69 -2.98 -18.27
N PHE A 500 11.47 -3.30 -17.24
CA PHE A 500 10.95 -3.78 -15.96
C PHE A 500 11.75 -3.12 -14.82
N PRO A 501 11.09 -2.47 -13.86
CA PRO A 501 11.78 -1.63 -12.89
C PRO A 501 12.63 -2.43 -11.89
N LEU A 502 12.15 -3.60 -11.42
CA LEU A 502 12.84 -4.38 -10.39
C LEU A 502 14.03 -5.14 -10.97
N VAL A 503 15.22 -4.75 -10.52
CA VAL A 503 16.49 -5.38 -10.90
C VAL A 503 17.19 -5.85 -9.63
N PRO A 504 17.23 -7.17 -9.36
CA PRO A 504 17.95 -7.73 -8.22
C PRO A 504 19.45 -7.44 -8.29
N ASP A 505 20.08 -7.28 -7.13
CA ASP A 505 21.53 -7.40 -7.05
C ASP A 505 21.97 -8.80 -7.51
N SER A 506 23.20 -8.96 -7.94
CA SER A 506 23.68 -10.25 -8.45
C SER A 506 24.97 -10.69 -7.77
N MET A 507 24.95 -11.91 -7.21
CA MET A 507 26.15 -12.64 -6.83
C MET A 507 26.54 -13.56 -7.98
N LYS A 508 27.54 -13.13 -8.77
CA LYS A 508 28.13 -13.89 -9.91
C LYS A 508 29.54 -14.35 -9.63
N THR A 509 30.12 -13.90 -8.52
CA THR A 509 31.49 -14.21 -8.07
C THR A 509 31.45 -15.06 -6.83
N ALA A 510 32.63 -15.53 -6.38
CA ALA A 510 32.75 -16.34 -5.17
C ALA A 510 32.30 -15.65 -3.89
N THR A 511 32.15 -14.32 -3.89
CA THR A 511 31.75 -13.52 -2.72
C THR A 511 30.76 -12.41 -3.10
N PHE A 512 29.92 -12.03 -2.12
CA PHE A 512 29.00 -10.91 -2.19
C PHE A 512 28.88 -10.24 -0.81
N SER A 513 28.73 -8.93 -0.77
CA SER A 513 28.42 -8.19 0.46
C SER A 513 27.59 -6.98 0.15
N ARG A 514 26.54 -6.77 0.96
CA ARG A 514 25.66 -5.60 0.91
C ARG A 514 25.14 -5.29 2.29
N SER A 515 24.88 -4.00 2.54
CA SER A 515 24.16 -3.51 3.73
C SER A 515 23.07 -2.53 3.31
N GLY A 516 22.02 -2.43 4.11
CA GLY A 516 20.89 -1.56 3.85
C GLY A 516 19.97 -1.45 5.05
N THR A 517 18.73 -1.05 4.80
CA THR A 517 17.67 -0.96 5.80
C THR A 517 16.43 -1.65 5.29
N LEU A 518 15.97 -2.70 5.95
CA LEU A 518 14.68 -3.31 5.70
C LEU A 518 13.59 -2.54 6.46
N ARG A 519 12.53 -2.20 5.78
CA ARG A 519 11.30 -1.59 6.30
C ARG A 519 10.20 -2.63 6.40
N ALA A 520 9.18 -2.40 7.21
CA ALA A 520 8.07 -3.35 7.36
C ALA A 520 7.40 -3.63 6.01
N GLY A 521 7.44 -4.89 5.58
CA GLY A 521 6.97 -5.38 4.29
C GLY A 521 7.92 -5.17 3.11
N SER A 522 9.05 -4.45 3.31
CA SER A 522 10.05 -4.24 2.26
C SER A 522 10.94 -5.47 2.04
N ALA A 523 11.69 -5.45 0.94
CA ALA A 523 12.61 -6.53 0.64
C ALA A 523 13.86 -6.10 -0.13
N MET A 524 14.97 -6.75 0.18
CA MET A 524 16.18 -6.76 -0.64
C MET A 524 16.15 -8.00 -1.55
N HIS A 525 16.38 -7.80 -2.83
CA HIS A 525 16.39 -8.85 -3.85
C HIS A 525 17.82 -9.15 -4.31
N LEU A 526 18.19 -10.43 -4.27
CA LEU A 526 19.49 -10.92 -4.71
C LEU A 526 19.30 -12.11 -5.65
N ARG A 527 19.97 -12.07 -6.78
CA ARG A 527 20.09 -13.17 -7.73
C ARG A 527 21.43 -13.88 -7.52
N ILE A 528 21.39 -15.16 -7.13
CA ILE A 528 22.57 -16.00 -6.89
C ILE A 528 22.77 -16.88 -8.11
N VAL A 529 23.96 -16.80 -8.74
CA VAL A 529 24.28 -17.53 -9.95
C VAL A 529 25.45 -18.48 -9.66
N GLN A 530 25.19 -19.79 -9.64
CA GLN A 530 26.21 -20.81 -9.53
C GLN A 530 26.59 -21.32 -10.94
N PRO A 531 27.89 -21.37 -11.29
CA PRO A 531 28.32 -21.94 -12.55
C PRO A 531 28.09 -23.47 -12.58
N ALA A 532 28.30 -24.10 -13.74
CA ALA A 532 28.27 -25.54 -13.85
C ALA A 532 29.26 -26.19 -12.86
N ASN A 533 28.77 -27.16 -12.11
CA ASN A 533 29.53 -27.85 -11.03
C ASN A 533 30.06 -26.87 -9.96
N GLY A 534 29.38 -25.74 -9.76
CA GLY A 534 29.74 -24.73 -8.77
C GLY A 534 29.66 -25.26 -7.35
N GLU A 535 30.52 -24.76 -6.48
CA GLU A 535 30.55 -25.11 -5.05
C GLU A 535 29.25 -24.68 -4.34
N PRO A 536 28.93 -25.27 -3.18
CA PRO A 536 27.91 -24.79 -2.31
C PRO A 536 28.13 -23.31 -1.96
N ILE A 537 27.04 -22.55 -1.82
CA ILE A 537 27.05 -21.13 -1.41
C ILE A 537 26.36 -21.02 -0.05
N VAL A 538 26.96 -20.24 0.83
CA VAL A 538 26.33 -19.81 2.09
C VAL A 538 26.02 -18.32 1.99
N VAL A 539 24.80 -17.94 2.35
CA VAL A 539 24.38 -16.55 2.48
C VAL A 539 23.99 -16.30 3.93
N GLN A 540 24.55 -15.25 4.52
CA GLN A 540 24.30 -14.86 5.90
C GLN A 540 23.61 -13.50 5.94
N LEU A 541 22.48 -13.43 6.65
CA LEU A 541 21.73 -12.21 6.96
C LEU A 541 21.92 -11.86 8.43
N THR A 542 22.48 -10.69 8.72
CA THR A 542 22.75 -10.18 10.07
C THR A 542 22.25 -8.75 10.24
N ASP A 543 22.24 -8.23 11.48
CA ASP A 543 22.13 -6.79 11.71
C ASP A 543 23.44 -6.05 11.34
N SER A 544 23.44 -4.73 11.48
CA SER A 544 24.61 -3.88 11.19
C SER A 544 25.82 -4.17 12.11
N LEU A 545 25.62 -4.84 13.24
CA LEU A 545 26.66 -5.26 14.19
C LEU A 545 27.09 -6.71 13.98
N LYS A 546 26.69 -7.36 12.89
CA LYS A 546 26.97 -8.76 12.57
C LYS A 546 26.35 -9.77 13.56
N ARG A 547 25.31 -9.40 14.25
CA ARG A 547 24.53 -10.31 15.08
C ARG A 547 23.38 -10.89 14.26
N ALA A 548 22.91 -12.07 14.64
CA ALA A 548 21.70 -12.64 14.03
C ALA A 548 20.54 -11.63 14.13
N ILE A 549 19.82 -11.39 13.03
CA ILE A 549 18.67 -10.49 13.02
C ILE A 549 17.64 -11.05 13.98
N GLY A 550 17.40 -10.33 15.08
CA GLY A 550 16.42 -10.70 16.10
C GLY A 550 15.00 -10.64 15.56
N GLY A 551 14.18 -11.67 15.85
CA GLY A 551 12.82 -11.78 15.36
C GLY A 551 11.82 -10.75 15.89
N VAL A 552 12.22 -9.87 16.84
CA VAL A 552 11.28 -8.99 17.55
C VAL A 552 11.07 -7.64 16.85
N ILE A 553 12.09 -7.08 16.23
CA ILE A 553 12.04 -5.73 15.66
C ILE A 553 11.55 -5.73 14.19
N ALA A 554 12.07 -6.63 13.39
CA ALA A 554 11.75 -6.66 11.95
C ALA A 554 11.05 -7.96 11.51
N ALA A 555 10.93 -8.96 12.39
CA ALA A 555 10.41 -10.29 12.06
C ALA A 555 10.96 -10.78 10.70
N PRO A 556 12.29 -10.94 10.51
CA PRO A 556 12.88 -11.19 9.22
C PRO A 556 12.44 -12.54 8.66
N ARG A 557 12.21 -12.60 7.37
CA ARG A 557 11.96 -13.83 6.62
C ARG A 557 12.74 -13.77 5.32
N VAL A 558 13.10 -14.93 4.83
CA VAL A 558 13.80 -15.08 3.56
C VAL A 558 12.96 -15.93 2.61
N GLY A 559 12.56 -15.33 1.49
CA GLY A 559 12.01 -16.06 0.35
C GLY A 559 13.13 -16.53 -0.56
N VAL A 560 13.08 -17.78 -1.01
CA VAL A 560 14.01 -18.31 -2.00
C VAL A 560 13.24 -19.04 -3.08
N ALA A 561 13.55 -18.75 -4.35
CA ALA A 561 13.04 -19.50 -5.48
C ALA A 561 14.20 -19.97 -6.37
N ARG A 562 14.14 -21.20 -6.87
CA ARG A 562 15.11 -21.70 -7.85
C ARG A 562 14.58 -21.47 -9.26
N ILE A 563 15.31 -20.68 -10.05
CA ILE A 563 14.90 -20.28 -11.40
C ILE A 563 15.65 -21.01 -12.53
N ARG A 564 16.76 -21.70 -12.19
CA ARG A 564 17.50 -22.56 -13.12
C ARG A 564 18.20 -23.71 -12.38
#